data_c0dff9fdc58b19eaaaef31fc98cab7ae
#
_entry.id   c0dff9fdc58b19eaaaef31fc98cab7ae
#
_cell.length_a   1.000
_cell.length_b   1.000
_cell.length_c   1.000
_cell.angle_alpha   90.00
_cell.angle_beta   90.00
_cell.angle_gamma   90.00
#
_symmetry.space_group_name_H-M   'P 1'
#
loop_
_entity.id
_entity.type
_entity.pdbx_description
1 polymer ?
#
loop_
_entity_poly.entity_id
_entity_poly.type
_entity_poly.pdbx_seq_one_letter_code
_entity_poly.pdbx_strand_id
1 'polypeptide(L)'
;MTDDRQRPQGRGHAAGPRRRSALILAVAALLAVTAASVALLASGRIDLTDGGSQLDVAAIAAAGAGQGDDPFAYSGDRESEFESRAASGLAHVLYAKSPGGVIASARRTVSFRPEIDRVAETSGVDPDLMEAMVFLESGGRTQVIAGDDPALAAGVAQILAETGSNLLGMRVDLARSRKLTARIAATALKFEQIPDQIARLRARADQPPKPRGRGDRAKRSKARRLQRKIDRLRRLRPQLPSRLRHLHAERARVDERFDPEAALAGMARYLSIAEEHFGRADLAVESYHMGIGNLESVIDAYAGPSGEGGSVTDLVGREQLSYAKLYFDSSPLRHPAAWEILGGLGDDSSTYLWRVLAAREILRLYRNDRERLRPLIALHEAKATAEEVFHPENRTRSFADPDELADGYDDGGVVEIPHDPGLGFRISRQLGELADEVGAERRLYAGLRPEALATLIYMATRVQAISGHQNERLIVSSAVRDRSYQERLVATNPEATANYSLHTTGWSFDIRRKYGSEDQASAFQFTLDRLRALGVIDYAVEPASIHVTVSSRAAPLLALG
;
A
#
# COMPACT_ATOMS: atom_id res chain seq x y z
N MET A 1 54.53 -44.54 20.62
CA MET A 1 53.30 -44.63 21.41
C MET A 1 52.28 -43.80 20.63
N THR A 2 51.70 -44.41 19.59
CA THR A 2 50.36 -45.06 19.48
C THR A 2 49.25 -44.20 20.10
N ASP A 3 48.47 -43.54 19.28
CA ASP A 3 47.05 -43.84 19.28
C ASP A 3 46.39 -43.43 17.94
N ASP A 4 45.72 -44.44 17.39
CA ASP A 4 45.06 -44.54 16.12
C ASP A 4 43.59 -44.27 16.37
N ARG A 5 42.91 -43.31 15.68
CA ARG A 5 41.44 -43.22 15.67
C ARG A 5 40.90 -43.03 14.27
N GLN A 6 40.33 -44.13 13.85
CA GLN A 6 39.56 -44.39 12.66
C GLN A 6 38.50 -43.35 12.31
N ARG A 7 38.43 -42.98 11.02
CA ARG A 7 37.27 -42.31 10.40
C ARG A 7 36.20 -43.35 10.03
N PRO A 8 34.92 -43.08 10.25
CA PRO A 8 33.85 -43.91 9.66
C PRO A 8 33.54 -43.44 8.24
N GLN A 9 33.53 -44.40 7.34
CA GLN A 9 33.09 -44.26 5.94
C GLN A 9 31.59 -44.06 5.89
N GLY A 10 31.13 -42.91 5.29
CA GLY A 10 29.72 -42.65 4.97
C GLY A 10 29.30 -43.42 3.73
N ARG A 11 28.32 -44.27 3.88
CA ARG A 11 27.64 -45.00 2.80
C ARG A 11 26.75 -44.03 2.02
N GLY A 12 27.03 -43.81 0.74
CA GLY A 12 26.14 -43.13 -0.19
C GLY A 12 24.86 -43.94 -0.40
N HIS A 13 23.72 -43.34 -0.16
CA HIS A 13 22.43 -43.87 -0.58
C HIS A 13 22.07 -43.24 -1.94
N ALA A 14 22.19 -44.04 -2.99
CA ALA A 14 21.62 -43.72 -4.29
C ALA A 14 20.09 -43.72 -4.19
N ALA A 15 19.47 -42.58 -4.41
CA ALA A 15 18.02 -42.47 -4.51
C ALA A 15 17.54 -43.09 -5.83
N GLY A 16 16.81 -44.20 -5.75
CA GLY A 16 16.33 -44.95 -6.89
C GLY A 16 15.20 -44.24 -7.68
N PRO A 17 14.95 -44.69 -8.92
CA PRO A 17 14.05 -44.04 -9.89
C PRO A 17 12.54 -44.02 -9.52
N ARG A 18 12.15 -44.62 -8.41
CA ARG A 18 10.74 -44.70 -7.97
C ARG A 18 10.12 -43.39 -7.48
N ARG A 19 10.91 -42.37 -7.09
CA ARG A 19 10.36 -41.07 -6.64
C ARG A 19 9.95 -40.15 -7.79
N ARG A 20 10.57 -40.26 -8.96
CA ARG A 20 10.19 -39.44 -10.14
C ARG A 20 8.86 -39.87 -10.76
N SER A 21 8.57 -41.18 -10.76
CA SER A 21 7.29 -41.71 -11.27
C SER A 21 6.11 -41.38 -10.36
N ALA A 22 6.31 -41.28 -9.04
CA ALA A 22 5.26 -40.89 -8.10
C ALA A 22 4.91 -39.42 -8.21
N LEU A 23 5.90 -38.55 -8.48
CA LEU A 23 5.67 -37.11 -8.66
C LEU A 23 4.91 -36.81 -9.97
N ILE A 24 5.26 -37.50 -11.06
CA ILE A 24 4.58 -37.36 -12.36
C ILE A 24 3.13 -37.86 -12.28
N LEU A 25 2.88 -38.94 -11.54
CA LEU A 25 1.53 -39.47 -11.31
C LEU A 25 0.71 -38.55 -10.39
N ALA A 26 1.32 -37.89 -9.40
CA ALA A 26 0.66 -36.93 -8.54
C ALA A 26 0.26 -35.64 -9.30
N VAL A 27 1.13 -35.14 -10.17
CA VAL A 27 0.84 -33.96 -11.02
C VAL A 27 -0.23 -34.31 -12.08
N ALA A 28 -0.18 -35.52 -12.69
CA ALA A 28 -1.20 -35.93 -13.63
C ALA A 28 -2.57 -36.22 -12.95
N ALA A 29 -2.57 -36.69 -11.71
CA ALA A 29 -3.79 -36.88 -10.92
C ALA A 29 -4.36 -35.51 -10.47
N LEU A 30 -3.51 -34.52 -10.13
CA LEU A 30 -3.91 -33.17 -9.79
C LEU A 30 -4.54 -32.48 -11.01
N LEU A 31 -3.96 -32.58 -12.19
CA LEU A 31 -4.50 -32.05 -13.44
C LEU A 31 -5.81 -32.75 -13.87
N ALA A 32 -5.97 -34.02 -13.58
CA ALA A 32 -7.20 -34.75 -13.87
C ALA A 32 -8.34 -34.39 -12.91
N VAL A 33 -8.05 -34.12 -11.64
CA VAL A 33 -9.05 -33.71 -10.64
C VAL A 33 -9.50 -32.26 -10.92
N THR A 34 -8.59 -31.37 -11.32
CA THR A 34 -8.94 -29.99 -11.72
C THR A 34 -9.76 -29.98 -13.01
N ALA A 35 -9.45 -30.83 -14.00
CA ALA A 35 -10.25 -30.96 -15.23
C ALA A 35 -11.66 -31.55 -14.96
N ALA A 36 -11.79 -32.45 -13.99
CA ALA A 36 -13.10 -33.00 -13.59
C ALA A 36 -13.96 -31.97 -12.84
N SER A 37 -13.34 -31.08 -12.03
CA SER A 37 -14.03 -29.99 -11.35
C SER A 37 -14.54 -28.93 -12.33
N VAL A 38 -13.79 -28.61 -13.37
CA VAL A 38 -14.19 -27.70 -14.46
C VAL A 38 -15.30 -28.34 -15.33
N ALA A 39 -15.28 -29.66 -15.55
CA ALA A 39 -16.34 -30.35 -16.30
C ALA A 39 -17.70 -30.38 -15.55
N LEU A 40 -17.70 -30.34 -14.21
CA LEU A 40 -18.93 -30.21 -13.42
C LEU A 40 -19.49 -28.77 -13.43
N LEU A 41 -18.61 -27.77 -13.63
CA LEU A 41 -19.02 -26.35 -13.77
C LEU A 41 -19.63 -26.02 -15.15
N ALA A 42 -19.47 -26.90 -16.15
CA ALA A 42 -19.96 -26.69 -17.52
C ALA A 42 -21.53 -26.70 -17.67
N SER A 43 -22.27 -26.85 -16.57
CA SER A 43 -23.74 -26.78 -16.58
C SER A 43 -24.31 -25.53 -15.89
N GLY A 44 -23.46 -24.63 -15.39
CA GLY A 44 -23.90 -23.49 -14.59
C GLY A 44 -23.86 -22.15 -15.34
N ARG A 45 -24.69 -21.99 -16.38
CA ARG A 45 -25.05 -20.67 -16.88
C ARG A 45 -26.12 -20.11 -15.97
N ILE A 46 -25.85 -19.00 -15.33
CA ILE A 46 -26.91 -18.20 -14.66
C ILE A 46 -27.51 -17.31 -15.74
N ASP A 47 -28.72 -17.66 -16.20
CA ASP A 47 -29.49 -16.81 -17.11
C ASP A 47 -29.97 -15.58 -16.33
N LEU A 48 -29.35 -14.44 -16.63
CA LEU A 48 -29.87 -13.14 -16.23
C LEU A 48 -30.99 -12.79 -17.22
N THR A 49 -32.23 -12.73 -16.75
CA THR A 49 -33.39 -12.46 -17.57
C THR A 49 -33.30 -11.11 -18.28
N ASP A 50 -33.56 -11.10 -19.58
CA ASP A 50 -33.80 -9.98 -20.51
C ASP A 50 -32.80 -8.81 -20.49
N GLY A 51 -31.74 -8.90 -21.32
CA GLY A 51 -31.00 -7.75 -21.84
C GLY A 51 -29.70 -7.39 -21.15
N GLY A 52 -29.26 -8.08 -20.09
CA GLY A 52 -27.99 -7.90 -19.42
C GLY A 52 -26.93 -8.91 -19.89
N SER A 53 -25.65 -8.53 -19.88
CA SER A 53 -24.52 -9.41 -20.18
C SER A 53 -24.56 -10.64 -19.27
N GLN A 54 -24.67 -11.82 -19.85
CA GLN A 54 -24.70 -13.10 -19.13
C GLN A 54 -23.37 -13.34 -18.43
N LEU A 55 -23.38 -13.50 -17.09
CA LEU A 55 -22.16 -13.76 -16.33
C LEU A 55 -21.72 -15.22 -16.56
N ASP A 56 -20.60 -15.44 -17.25
CA ASP A 56 -20.02 -16.78 -17.39
C ASP A 56 -19.20 -17.16 -16.15
N VAL A 57 -19.89 -17.74 -15.17
CA VAL A 57 -19.30 -18.16 -13.89
C VAL A 57 -18.18 -19.18 -14.11
N ALA A 58 -18.31 -20.04 -15.14
CA ALA A 58 -17.29 -21.07 -15.42
C ALA A 58 -16.02 -20.47 -15.99
N ALA A 59 -16.14 -19.51 -16.92
CA ALA A 59 -14.99 -18.78 -17.48
C ALA A 59 -14.27 -17.96 -16.40
N ILE A 60 -14.99 -17.27 -15.53
CA ILE A 60 -14.42 -16.51 -14.42
C ILE A 60 -13.70 -17.42 -13.42
N ALA A 61 -14.32 -18.55 -13.06
CA ALA A 61 -13.71 -19.53 -12.17
C ALA A 61 -12.43 -20.16 -12.78
N ALA A 62 -12.45 -20.44 -14.08
CA ALA A 62 -11.28 -20.93 -14.81
C ALA A 62 -10.13 -19.90 -14.82
N ALA A 63 -10.44 -18.63 -15.08
CA ALA A 63 -9.48 -17.53 -15.02
C ALA A 63 -8.85 -17.41 -13.62
N GLY A 64 -9.66 -17.43 -12.57
CA GLY A 64 -9.18 -17.43 -11.18
C GLY A 64 -8.29 -18.64 -10.87
N ALA A 65 -8.66 -19.82 -11.36
CA ALA A 65 -7.84 -21.04 -11.22
C ALA A 65 -6.56 -21.05 -12.09
N GLY A 66 -6.34 -20.03 -12.92
CA GLY A 66 -5.20 -19.97 -13.85
C GLY A 66 -5.30 -20.95 -15.03
N GLN A 67 -6.52 -21.32 -15.41
CA GLN A 67 -6.81 -22.31 -16.46
C GLN A 67 -7.49 -21.71 -17.70
N GLY A 68 -7.70 -20.41 -17.75
CA GLY A 68 -8.36 -19.68 -18.84
C GLY A 68 -7.68 -18.34 -19.12
N ASP A 69 -8.34 -17.52 -19.91
CA ASP A 69 -7.92 -16.15 -20.15
C ASP A 69 -8.06 -15.35 -18.85
N ASP A 70 -6.93 -15.05 -18.22
CA ASP A 70 -6.89 -14.25 -16.99
C ASP A 70 -6.61 -12.78 -17.35
N PRO A 71 -7.60 -11.86 -17.23
CA PRO A 71 -7.42 -10.45 -17.57
C PRO A 71 -6.45 -9.73 -16.63
N PHE A 72 -6.09 -10.36 -15.50
CA PHE A 72 -5.15 -9.84 -14.51
C PHE A 72 -3.78 -10.54 -14.55
N ALA A 73 -3.58 -11.47 -15.48
CA ALA A 73 -2.26 -12.04 -15.75
C ALA A 73 -1.37 -11.02 -16.46
N TYR A 74 -0.12 -10.92 -16.01
CA TYR A 74 0.87 -10.05 -16.64
C TYR A 74 1.28 -10.61 -18.00
N SER A 75 1.43 -9.70 -18.98
CA SER A 75 2.10 -9.95 -20.25
C SER A 75 2.90 -8.71 -20.67
N GLY A 76 4.03 -8.90 -21.36
CA GLY A 76 4.96 -7.82 -21.66
C GLY A 76 4.39 -6.73 -22.58
N ASP A 77 3.45 -7.06 -23.44
CA ASP A 77 2.72 -6.12 -24.30
C ASP A 77 1.76 -5.21 -23.52
N ARG A 78 1.41 -5.58 -22.27
CA ARG A 78 0.55 -4.81 -21.37
C ARG A 78 1.32 -4.13 -20.22
N GLU A 79 2.64 -4.12 -20.23
CA GLU A 79 3.47 -3.57 -19.16
C GLU A 79 3.03 -2.17 -18.73
N SER A 80 2.87 -1.24 -19.68
CA SER A 80 2.46 0.14 -19.37
C SER A 80 1.04 0.23 -18.76
N GLU A 81 0.13 -0.70 -19.10
CA GLU A 81 -1.18 -0.79 -18.48
C GLU A 81 -1.04 -1.18 -17.01
N PHE A 82 -0.23 -2.21 -16.72
CA PHE A 82 0.01 -2.69 -15.36
C PHE A 82 0.67 -1.63 -14.48
N GLU A 83 1.68 -0.93 -14.99
CA GLU A 83 2.32 0.20 -14.31
C GLU A 83 1.31 1.33 -13.98
N SER A 84 0.49 1.72 -14.97
CA SER A 84 -0.52 2.75 -14.79
C SER A 84 -1.59 2.34 -13.76
N ARG A 85 -2.00 1.08 -13.79
CA ARG A 85 -2.97 0.52 -12.83
C ARG A 85 -2.37 0.50 -11.43
N ALA A 86 -1.14 0.04 -11.26
CA ALA A 86 -0.43 0.00 -9.99
C ALA A 86 -0.21 1.40 -9.40
N ALA A 87 0.25 2.34 -10.22
CA ALA A 87 0.42 3.73 -9.79
C ALA A 87 -0.90 4.33 -9.27
N SER A 88 -2.00 4.11 -9.97
CA SER A 88 -3.30 4.65 -9.55
C SER A 88 -3.92 3.88 -8.37
N GLY A 89 -3.75 2.55 -8.30
CA GLY A 89 -4.26 1.72 -7.20
C GLY A 89 -3.59 2.06 -5.86
N LEU A 90 -2.32 2.46 -5.88
CA LEU A 90 -1.54 2.80 -4.68
C LEU A 90 -1.42 4.31 -4.42
N ALA A 91 -2.11 5.16 -5.19
CA ALA A 91 -2.00 6.61 -5.07
C ALA A 91 -2.66 7.18 -3.80
N HIS A 92 -3.65 6.50 -3.21
CA HIS A 92 -4.45 7.04 -2.10
C HIS A 92 -3.58 7.51 -0.92
N VAL A 93 -2.58 6.76 -0.54
CA VAL A 93 -1.68 7.09 0.58
C VAL A 93 -0.93 8.41 0.36
N LEU A 94 -0.59 8.77 -0.89
CA LEU A 94 0.07 10.03 -1.20
C LEU A 94 -0.87 11.22 -1.01
N TYR A 95 -2.14 11.07 -1.37
CA TYR A 95 -3.15 12.10 -1.12
C TYR A 95 -3.42 12.26 0.38
N ALA A 96 -3.67 11.18 1.09
CA ALA A 96 -4.06 11.19 2.50
C ALA A 96 -2.92 11.57 3.45
N LYS A 97 -1.65 11.19 3.14
CA LYS A 97 -0.52 11.35 4.06
C LYS A 97 0.52 12.40 3.64
N SER A 98 0.30 13.14 2.54
CA SER A 98 1.23 14.21 2.13
C SER A 98 1.35 15.30 3.20
N PRO A 99 2.56 15.65 3.66
CA PRO A 99 2.76 16.60 4.75
C PRO A 99 2.22 18.01 4.46
N GLY A 100 1.16 18.41 5.18
CA GLY A 100 0.46 19.68 4.96
C GLY A 100 -0.45 19.69 3.73
N GLY A 101 -0.82 18.49 3.24
CA GLY A 101 -1.62 18.24 2.04
C GLY A 101 -0.81 18.19 0.75
N VAL A 102 -1.40 17.60 -0.28
CA VAL A 102 -0.78 17.37 -1.60
C VAL A 102 -0.26 18.66 -2.23
N ILE A 103 -1.05 19.74 -2.22
CA ILE A 103 -0.67 21.02 -2.83
C ILE A 103 0.57 21.62 -2.15
N ALA A 104 0.66 21.53 -0.83
CA ALA A 104 1.81 22.07 -0.10
C ALA A 104 3.07 21.23 -0.36
N SER A 105 2.94 19.91 -0.40
CA SER A 105 4.03 19.00 -0.75
C SER A 105 4.50 19.21 -2.20
N ALA A 106 3.58 19.25 -3.16
CA ALA A 106 3.90 19.50 -4.56
C ALA A 106 4.61 20.86 -4.75
N ARG A 107 4.12 21.91 -4.11
CA ARG A 107 4.75 23.23 -4.19
C ARG A 107 6.18 23.24 -3.66
N ARG A 108 6.45 22.57 -2.52
CA ARG A 108 7.82 22.44 -1.99
C ARG A 108 8.71 21.64 -2.93
N THR A 109 8.22 20.52 -3.42
CA THR A 109 8.97 19.64 -4.33
C THR A 109 9.33 20.35 -5.62
N VAL A 110 8.37 20.99 -6.29
CA VAL A 110 8.59 21.73 -7.54
C VAL A 110 9.58 22.88 -7.37
N SER A 111 9.76 23.43 -6.16
CA SER A 111 10.77 24.47 -5.94
C SER A 111 12.22 23.98 -6.10
N PHE A 112 12.46 22.67 -6.07
CA PHE A 112 13.77 22.05 -6.33
C PHE A 112 14.00 21.69 -7.80
N ARG A 113 13.02 21.95 -8.69
CA ARG A 113 13.13 21.57 -10.11
C ARG A 113 14.38 22.11 -10.79
N PRO A 114 14.81 23.37 -10.60
CA PRO A 114 16.04 23.87 -11.23
C PRO A 114 17.31 23.11 -10.81
N GLU A 115 17.39 22.71 -9.53
CA GLU A 115 18.49 21.90 -9.01
C GLU A 115 18.43 20.46 -9.52
N ILE A 116 17.23 19.89 -9.59
CA ILE A 116 16.99 18.54 -10.13
C ILE A 116 17.38 18.50 -11.61
N ASP A 117 16.93 19.44 -12.43
CA ASP A 117 17.26 19.49 -13.86
C ASP A 117 18.78 19.54 -14.08
N ARG A 118 19.49 20.39 -13.33
CA ARG A 118 20.94 20.54 -13.42
C ARG A 118 21.69 19.27 -13.04
N VAL A 119 21.25 18.59 -11.98
CA VAL A 119 21.88 17.34 -11.54
C VAL A 119 21.54 16.19 -12.48
N ALA A 120 20.28 16.12 -12.95
CA ALA A 120 19.81 15.12 -13.90
C ALA A 120 20.55 15.20 -15.25
N GLU A 121 20.75 16.42 -15.78
CA GLU A 121 21.52 16.64 -17.01
C GLU A 121 22.95 16.09 -16.92
N THR A 122 23.59 16.22 -15.74
CA THR A 122 24.97 15.74 -15.52
C THR A 122 25.06 14.24 -15.34
N SER A 123 24.01 13.61 -14.81
CA SER A 123 24.02 12.19 -14.42
C SER A 123 23.21 11.29 -15.38
N GLY A 124 22.53 11.85 -16.36
CA GLY A 124 21.71 11.08 -17.30
C GLY A 124 20.39 10.52 -16.75
N VAL A 125 20.01 10.91 -15.53
CA VAL A 125 18.82 10.42 -14.83
C VAL A 125 17.58 11.23 -15.25
N ASP A 126 16.41 10.60 -15.29
CA ASP A 126 15.14 11.28 -15.59
C ASP A 126 14.76 12.27 -14.46
N PRO A 127 14.70 13.58 -14.74
CA PRO A 127 14.37 14.60 -13.74
C PRO A 127 12.94 14.47 -13.20
N ASP A 128 11.99 13.92 -13.96
CA ASP A 128 10.62 13.73 -13.52
C ASP A 128 10.51 12.59 -12.49
N LEU A 129 11.31 11.54 -12.66
CA LEU A 129 11.43 10.47 -11.67
C LEU A 129 12.11 10.98 -10.39
N MET A 130 13.23 11.71 -10.51
CA MET A 130 13.90 12.30 -9.33
C MET A 130 12.96 13.21 -8.55
N GLU A 131 12.19 14.04 -9.23
CA GLU A 131 11.24 14.94 -8.57
C GLU A 131 10.10 14.17 -7.88
N ALA A 132 9.58 13.11 -8.52
CA ALA A 132 8.58 12.23 -7.94
C ALA A 132 9.10 11.52 -6.68
N MET A 133 10.36 11.08 -6.69
CA MET A 133 11.02 10.51 -5.52
C MET A 133 11.15 11.55 -4.38
N VAL A 134 11.56 12.78 -4.66
CA VAL A 134 11.58 13.87 -3.65
C VAL A 134 10.21 14.12 -3.05
N PHE A 135 9.15 14.05 -3.87
CA PHE A 135 7.79 14.17 -3.37
C PHE A 135 7.43 13.03 -2.42
N LEU A 136 7.74 11.80 -2.79
CA LEU A 136 7.44 10.60 -2.00
C LEU A 136 8.25 10.57 -0.70
N GLU A 137 9.56 10.80 -0.77
CA GLU A 137 10.49 10.67 0.34
C GLU A 137 10.27 11.72 1.44
N SER A 138 10.06 12.96 1.08
CA SER A 138 10.04 14.06 2.05
C SER A 138 8.88 15.05 1.88
N GLY A 139 8.15 15.01 0.76
CA GLY A 139 7.25 16.09 0.34
C GLY A 139 8.00 17.42 0.21
N GLY A 140 9.26 17.39 -0.22
CA GLY A 140 10.14 18.54 -0.38
C GLY A 140 10.64 19.15 0.93
N ARG A 141 10.65 18.41 2.05
CA ARG A 141 11.15 18.89 3.35
C ARG A 141 12.62 18.53 3.54
N THR A 142 13.48 19.54 3.71
CA THR A 142 14.93 19.39 3.77
C THR A 142 15.48 18.92 5.11
N GLN A 143 14.68 18.98 6.18
CA GLN A 143 15.12 18.75 7.56
C GLN A 143 14.53 17.50 8.20
N VAL A 144 13.85 16.66 7.41
CA VAL A 144 13.18 15.43 7.84
C VAL A 144 14.21 14.35 8.18
N ILE A 145 13.90 13.58 9.20
CA ILE A 145 14.59 12.34 9.57
C ILE A 145 13.49 11.28 9.73
N ALA A 146 13.74 10.07 9.26
CA ALA A 146 12.85 8.92 9.46
C ALA A 146 12.98 8.42 10.92
N GLY A 147 12.34 9.12 11.86
CA GLY A 147 12.48 8.89 13.30
C GLY A 147 13.30 9.99 13.99
N ASP A 148 14.01 9.64 15.07
CA ASP A 148 14.71 10.61 15.93
C ASP A 148 16.25 10.61 15.74
N ASP A 149 16.81 9.58 15.13
CA ASP A 149 18.26 9.44 14.95
C ASP A 149 18.66 9.73 13.48
N PRO A 150 19.56 10.69 13.22
CA PRO A 150 20.08 10.94 11.88
C PRO A 150 20.93 9.80 11.30
N ALA A 151 21.13 8.68 11.99
CA ALA A 151 21.63 7.45 11.38
C ALA A 151 20.65 6.90 10.33
N LEU A 152 19.37 7.11 10.55
CA LEU A 152 18.29 6.72 9.65
C LEU A 152 18.23 7.64 8.42
N ALA A 153 17.29 7.40 7.55
CA ALA A 153 17.05 8.20 6.36
C ALA A 153 16.81 9.68 6.69
N ALA A 154 17.46 10.58 5.96
CA ALA A 154 17.48 12.00 6.30
C ALA A 154 17.54 12.92 5.07
N GLY A 155 17.02 14.14 5.27
CA GLY A 155 17.04 15.21 4.28
C GLY A 155 15.95 15.10 3.21
N VAL A 156 16.10 15.89 2.15
CA VAL A 156 15.12 15.97 1.07
C VAL A 156 14.99 14.66 0.28
N ALA A 157 16.10 13.92 0.19
CA ALA A 157 16.22 12.66 -0.53
C ALA A 157 16.14 11.41 0.37
N GLN A 158 15.99 11.57 1.68
CA GLN A 158 15.89 10.48 2.68
C GLN A 158 17.01 9.42 2.54
N ILE A 159 18.25 9.86 2.36
CA ILE A 159 19.43 8.99 2.26
C ILE A 159 19.82 8.48 3.65
N LEU A 160 20.11 7.17 3.77
CA LEU A 160 20.69 6.58 4.98
C LEU A 160 22.11 7.10 5.22
N ALA A 161 22.54 7.23 6.48
CA ALA A 161 23.89 7.71 6.80
C ALA A 161 24.97 6.81 6.19
N GLU A 162 24.78 5.51 6.26
CA GLU A 162 25.72 4.51 5.73
C GLU A 162 25.80 4.59 4.21
N THR A 163 24.66 4.61 3.51
CA THR A 163 24.60 4.77 2.05
C THR A 163 25.28 6.07 1.62
N GLY A 164 24.96 7.18 2.31
CA GLY A 164 25.56 8.48 2.03
C GLY A 164 27.09 8.46 2.13
N SER A 165 27.64 7.92 3.22
CA SER A 165 29.09 7.92 3.45
C SER A 165 29.84 6.87 2.62
N ASN A 166 29.33 5.64 2.54
CA ASN A 166 30.06 4.51 1.99
C ASN A 166 29.89 4.36 0.48
N LEU A 167 28.68 4.60 -0.04
CA LEU A 167 28.37 4.43 -1.47
C LEU A 167 28.47 5.76 -2.23
N LEU A 168 27.93 6.83 -1.64
CA LEU A 168 27.75 8.09 -2.36
C LEU A 168 28.87 9.10 -2.10
N GLY A 169 29.84 8.78 -1.21
CA GLY A 169 30.96 9.66 -0.88
C GLY A 169 30.55 10.98 -0.23
N MET A 170 29.35 11.03 0.38
CA MET A 170 28.86 12.22 1.09
C MET A 170 29.59 12.36 2.44
N ARG A 171 29.79 13.60 2.85
CA ARG A 171 30.27 13.88 4.21
C ARG A 171 29.14 13.70 5.22
N VAL A 172 29.27 12.72 6.11
CA VAL A 172 28.30 12.42 7.19
C VAL A 172 29.07 12.27 8.52
N ASP A 173 29.27 13.38 9.25
CA ASP A 173 29.74 13.31 10.64
C ASP A 173 28.55 13.05 11.56
N LEU A 174 28.21 11.77 11.72
CA LEU A 174 27.04 11.33 12.46
C LEU A 174 27.08 11.79 13.93
N ALA A 175 28.24 11.84 14.55
CA ALA A 175 28.37 12.26 15.95
C ALA A 175 28.01 13.74 16.14
N ARG A 176 28.47 14.61 15.23
CA ARG A 176 28.07 16.04 15.22
C ARG A 176 26.64 16.23 14.78
N SER A 177 26.19 15.50 13.76
CA SER A 177 24.80 15.54 13.27
C SER A 177 23.80 15.23 14.39
N ARG A 178 24.03 14.19 15.19
CA ARG A 178 23.23 13.85 16.38
C ARG A 178 23.16 14.99 17.41
N LYS A 179 24.33 15.58 17.74
CA LYS A 179 24.38 16.71 18.69
C LYS A 179 23.61 17.92 18.18
N LEU A 180 23.71 18.24 16.89
CA LEU A 180 23.00 19.36 16.28
C LEU A 180 21.50 19.07 16.18
N THR A 181 21.11 17.86 15.83
CA THR A 181 19.70 17.41 15.81
C THR A 181 19.05 17.57 17.19
N ALA A 182 19.71 17.15 18.27
CA ALA A 182 19.22 17.36 19.63
C ALA A 182 19.08 18.85 20.00
N ARG A 183 20.05 19.69 19.58
CA ARG A 183 19.99 21.17 19.80
C ARG A 183 18.86 21.83 18.98
N ILE A 184 18.63 21.37 17.76
CA ILE A 184 17.54 21.82 16.90
C ILE A 184 16.20 21.46 17.56
N ALA A 185 16.00 20.20 17.94
CA ALA A 185 14.79 19.74 18.60
C ALA A 185 14.49 20.52 19.90
N ALA A 186 15.49 20.68 20.76
CA ALA A 186 15.34 21.46 21.99
C ALA A 186 15.02 22.95 21.73
N THR A 187 15.56 23.53 20.64
CA THR A 187 15.29 24.93 20.27
C THR A 187 13.90 25.08 19.67
N ALA A 188 13.44 24.15 18.84
CA ALA A 188 12.10 24.11 18.28
C ALA A 188 11.05 23.95 19.38
N LEU A 189 11.22 22.96 20.25
CA LEU A 189 10.33 22.73 21.39
C LEU A 189 10.22 23.97 22.28
N LYS A 190 11.32 24.68 22.51
CA LYS A 190 11.32 25.92 23.29
C LYS A 190 10.52 27.02 22.57
N PHE A 191 10.64 27.12 21.25
CA PHE A 191 9.86 28.10 20.47
C PHE A 191 8.36 27.83 20.55
N GLU A 192 7.96 26.58 20.46
CA GLU A 192 6.56 26.15 20.56
C GLU A 192 5.98 26.36 21.96
N GLN A 193 6.73 26.07 23.00
CA GLN A 193 6.27 26.16 24.39
C GLN A 193 6.17 27.60 24.94
N ILE A 194 6.87 28.58 24.35
CA ILE A 194 6.88 29.95 24.87
C ILE A 194 5.49 30.58 24.96
N PRO A 195 4.59 30.49 23.96
CA PRO A 195 3.23 31.03 24.06
C PRO A 195 2.47 30.50 25.28
N ASP A 196 2.48 29.20 25.50
CA ASP A 196 1.79 28.55 26.62
C ASP A 196 2.42 28.89 27.96
N GLN A 197 3.76 28.99 28.02
CA GLN A 197 4.43 29.45 29.24
C GLN A 197 4.05 30.90 29.59
N ILE A 198 3.93 31.79 28.60
CA ILE A 198 3.47 33.17 28.81
C ILE A 198 2.02 33.17 29.28
N ALA A 199 1.14 32.38 28.66
CA ALA A 199 -0.26 32.27 29.07
C ALA A 199 -0.41 31.79 30.52
N ARG A 200 0.32 30.72 30.90
CA ARG A 200 0.34 30.24 32.29
C ARG A 200 0.89 31.26 33.29
N LEU A 201 1.93 32.00 32.92
CA LEU A 201 2.49 33.03 33.80
C LEU A 201 1.52 34.22 33.98
N ARG A 202 0.76 34.62 32.95
CA ARG A 202 -0.31 35.62 33.02
C ARG A 202 -1.44 35.16 33.94
N ALA A 203 -1.99 33.94 33.71
CA ALA A 203 -3.02 33.38 34.55
C ALA A 203 -2.62 33.33 36.05
N ARG A 204 -1.33 33.09 36.35
CA ARG A 204 -0.79 33.12 37.72
C ARG A 204 -0.66 34.57 38.27
N ALA A 205 -0.44 35.53 37.41
CA ALA A 205 -0.38 36.95 37.80
C ALA A 205 -1.78 37.53 38.11
N ASP A 206 -2.79 37.05 37.39
CA ASP A 206 -4.19 37.50 37.47
C ASP A 206 -5.01 36.81 38.56
N GLN A 207 -4.45 35.75 39.24
CA GLN A 207 -5.15 35.06 40.32
C GLN A 207 -5.46 36.03 41.50
N PRO A 208 -6.73 36.12 41.94
CA PRO A 208 -7.10 36.95 43.08
C PRO A 208 -6.38 36.46 44.35
N PRO A 209 -5.98 37.38 45.22
CA PRO A 209 -5.24 37.05 46.44
C PRO A 209 -6.12 36.26 47.44
N LYS A 210 -5.59 35.20 48.02
CA LYS A 210 -6.23 34.58 49.21
C LYS A 210 -6.26 35.61 50.36
N PRO A 211 -7.39 35.78 51.04
CA PRO A 211 -7.54 36.80 52.11
C PRO A 211 -6.76 36.40 53.36
N ARG A 212 -5.53 36.84 53.48
CA ARG A 212 -4.77 36.80 54.76
C ARG A 212 -3.79 38.01 54.78
N GLY A 213 -3.91 38.84 55.79
CA GLY A 213 -3.20 40.08 56.00
C GLY A 213 -1.66 40.00 56.02
N ARG A 214 -0.99 41.14 55.80
CA ARG A 214 0.46 41.35 55.61
C ARG A 214 1.05 40.84 54.30
N GLY A 215 0.73 41.46 53.17
CA GLY A 215 1.26 40.90 51.94
C GLY A 215 1.41 41.81 50.71
N ASP A 216 1.08 43.07 50.76
CA ASP A 216 1.11 43.95 49.55
C ASP A 216 2.50 44.09 48.92
N ARG A 217 3.55 44.19 49.74
CA ARG A 217 4.95 44.30 49.27
C ARG A 217 5.43 42.98 48.63
N ALA A 218 5.07 41.83 49.22
CA ALA A 218 5.40 40.50 48.69
C ALA A 218 4.63 40.20 47.41
N LYS A 219 3.34 40.61 47.33
CA LYS A 219 2.49 40.47 46.13
C LYS A 219 3.03 41.29 44.94
N ARG A 220 3.36 42.57 45.15
CA ARG A 220 3.98 43.44 44.11
C ARG A 220 5.33 42.89 43.65
N SER A 221 6.13 42.32 44.53
CA SER A 221 7.39 41.67 44.22
C SER A 221 7.19 40.41 43.36
N LYS A 222 6.19 39.56 43.70
CA LYS A 222 5.81 38.36 42.92
C LYS A 222 5.32 38.73 41.51
N ALA A 223 4.41 39.73 41.41
CA ALA A 223 3.89 40.18 40.12
C ALA A 223 5.02 40.75 39.24
N ARG A 224 5.91 41.60 39.80
CA ARG A 224 7.10 42.10 39.08
C ARG A 224 8.05 40.97 38.63
N ARG A 225 8.19 39.91 39.42
CA ARG A 225 9.01 38.73 39.04
C ARG A 225 8.37 37.95 37.87
N LEU A 226 7.05 37.76 37.93
CA LEU A 226 6.32 37.10 36.83
C LEU A 226 6.39 37.94 35.55
N GLN A 227 6.15 39.24 35.65
CA GLN A 227 6.24 40.15 34.51
C GLN A 227 7.65 40.13 33.87
N ARG A 228 8.72 40.19 34.68
CA ARG A 228 10.09 40.04 34.15
C ARG A 228 10.33 38.72 33.43
N LYS A 229 9.72 37.59 33.88
CA LYS A 229 9.80 36.32 33.18
C LYS A 229 9.06 36.36 31.83
N ILE A 230 7.87 36.95 31.81
CA ILE A 230 7.10 37.15 30.57
C ILE A 230 7.90 37.98 29.56
N ASP A 231 8.45 39.10 29.99
CA ASP A 231 9.23 39.99 29.12
C ASP A 231 10.52 39.32 28.59
N ARG A 232 11.16 38.48 29.41
CA ARG A 232 12.30 37.67 28.96
C ARG A 232 11.89 36.65 27.88
N LEU A 233 10.76 35.96 28.05
CA LEU A 233 10.24 35.01 27.06
C LEU A 233 9.83 35.70 25.77
N ARG A 234 9.17 36.88 25.88
CA ARG A 234 8.78 37.70 24.72
C ARG A 234 10.01 38.16 23.92
N ARG A 235 11.12 38.52 24.59
CA ARG A 235 12.37 38.92 23.91
C ARG A 235 13.11 37.72 23.32
N LEU A 236 13.01 36.55 23.93
CA LEU A 236 13.68 35.33 23.46
C LEU A 236 13.02 34.75 22.21
N ARG A 237 11.66 34.71 22.17
CA ARG A 237 10.92 34.04 21.10
C ARG A 237 11.32 34.47 19.68
N PRO A 238 11.44 35.75 19.33
CA PRO A 238 11.80 36.19 17.97
C PRO A 238 13.25 35.85 17.59
N GLN A 239 14.12 35.47 18.53
CA GLN A 239 15.51 35.07 18.25
C GLN A 239 15.62 33.60 17.88
N LEU A 240 14.66 32.74 18.28
CA LEU A 240 14.74 31.30 18.11
C LEU A 240 14.68 30.86 16.63
N PRO A 241 13.85 31.45 15.74
CA PRO A 241 13.87 31.11 14.32
C PRO A 241 15.22 31.36 13.65
N SER A 242 15.90 32.46 13.99
CA SER A 242 17.24 32.76 13.48
C SER A 242 18.26 31.75 14.00
N ARG A 243 18.15 31.37 15.27
CA ARG A 243 19.00 30.33 15.87
C ARG A 243 18.76 28.95 15.24
N LEU A 244 17.50 28.61 14.94
CA LEU A 244 17.18 27.36 14.22
C LEU A 244 17.81 27.35 12.84
N ARG A 245 17.67 28.42 12.05
CA ARG A 245 18.32 28.53 10.74
C ARG A 245 19.85 28.33 10.83
N HIS A 246 20.49 28.95 11.83
CA HIS A 246 21.93 28.77 12.05
C HIS A 246 22.29 27.32 12.38
N LEU A 247 21.55 26.65 13.28
CA LEU A 247 21.76 25.25 13.63
C LEU A 247 21.53 24.31 12.44
N HIS A 248 20.52 24.57 11.61
CA HIS A 248 20.29 23.81 10.38
C HIS A 248 21.44 23.96 9.39
N ALA A 249 21.93 25.21 9.17
CA ALA A 249 23.10 25.46 8.32
C ALA A 249 24.38 24.82 8.88
N GLU A 250 24.56 24.82 10.21
CA GLU A 250 25.67 24.13 10.86
C GLU A 250 25.58 22.60 10.65
N ARG A 251 24.37 22.02 10.73
CA ARG A 251 24.13 20.60 10.49
C ARG A 251 24.42 20.22 9.04
N ALA A 252 23.93 20.98 8.07
CA ALA A 252 24.18 20.72 6.64
C ALA A 252 25.69 20.72 6.30
N ARG A 253 26.53 21.51 7.01
CA ARG A 253 27.98 21.51 6.80
C ARG A 253 28.68 20.25 7.27
N VAL A 254 28.13 19.52 8.23
CA VAL A 254 28.71 18.30 8.80
C VAL A 254 28.00 17.04 8.34
N ASP A 255 26.80 17.19 7.76
CA ASP A 255 25.98 16.11 7.24
C ASP A 255 25.27 16.60 5.97
N GLU A 256 25.86 16.27 4.82
CA GLU A 256 25.45 16.74 3.50
C GLU A 256 24.04 16.26 3.08
N ARG A 257 23.47 15.27 3.76
CA ARG A 257 22.09 14.84 3.51
C ARG A 257 21.06 15.93 3.86
N PHE A 258 21.42 16.87 4.73
CA PHE A 258 20.63 18.05 5.08
C PHE A 258 20.91 19.28 4.21
N ASP A 259 21.85 19.19 3.27
CA ASP A 259 22.05 20.15 2.20
C ASP A 259 21.29 19.69 0.97
N PRO A 260 20.27 20.42 0.50
CA PRO A 260 19.45 19.96 -0.61
C PRO A 260 20.22 19.69 -1.91
N GLU A 261 21.19 20.52 -2.25
CA GLU A 261 21.99 20.37 -3.45
C GLU A 261 22.84 19.10 -3.39
N ALA A 262 23.54 18.89 -2.28
CA ALA A 262 24.34 17.69 -2.06
C ALA A 262 23.47 16.41 -1.97
N ALA A 263 22.29 16.50 -1.34
CA ALA A 263 21.38 15.37 -1.22
C ALA A 263 20.78 14.97 -2.58
N LEU A 264 20.40 15.93 -3.44
CA LEU A 264 19.93 15.66 -4.80
C LEU A 264 21.04 15.08 -5.69
N ALA A 265 22.26 15.59 -5.58
CA ALA A 265 23.42 15.00 -6.26
C ALA A 265 23.70 13.57 -5.76
N GLY A 266 23.52 13.30 -4.47
CA GLY A 266 23.60 11.96 -3.89
C GLY A 266 22.55 11.02 -4.45
N MET A 267 21.29 11.46 -4.53
CA MET A 267 20.18 10.70 -5.14
C MET A 267 20.48 10.34 -6.60
N ALA A 268 20.89 11.32 -7.41
CA ALA A 268 21.21 11.09 -8.81
C ALA A 268 22.40 10.11 -8.97
N ARG A 269 23.43 10.24 -8.14
CA ARG A 269 24.56 9.30 -8.12
C ARG A 269 24.11 7.89 -7.79
N TYR A 270 23.22 7.72 -6.81
CA TYR A 270 22.65 6.41 -6.50
C TYR A 270 21.95 5.81 -7.71
N LEU A 271 21.06 6.59 -8.34
CA LEU A 271 20.30 6.15 -9.50
C LEU A 271 21.21 5.79 -10.68
N SER A 272 22.26 6.58 -10.95
CA SER A 272 23.26 6.24 -11.98
C SER A 272 23.98 4.93 -11.67
N ILE A 273 24.43 4.72 -10.43
CA ILE A 273 25.09 3.47 -10.01
C ILE A 273 24.14 2.27 -10.19
N ALA A 274 22.88 2.43 -9.77
CA ALA A 274 21.89 1.37 -9.86
C ALA A 274 21.47 1.11 -11.31
N GLU A 275 21.34 2.14 -12.13
CA GLU A 275 21.01 2.00 -13.56
C GLU A 275 22.17 1.35 -14.34
N GLU A 276 23.42 1.67 -14.04
CA GLU A 276 24.61 0.98 -14.58
C GLU A 276 24.60 -0.51 -14.17
N HIS A 277 24.23 -0.79 -12.92
CA HIS A 277 24.18 -2.16 -12.37
C HIS A 277 23.07 -3.01 -12.97
N PHE A 278 21.86 -2.46 -13.16
CA PHE A 278 20.69 -3.20 -13.64
C PHE A 278 20.42 -3.03 -15.15
N GLY A 279 20.96 -1.99 -15.77
CA GLY A 279 20.71 -1.65 -17.17
C GLY A 279 19.33 -1.02 -17.43
N ARG A 280 18.54 -0.66 -16.37
CA ARG A 280 17.17 -0.12 -16.49
C ARG A 280 16.83 0.87 -15.38
N ALA A 281 16.18 1.96 -15.76
CA ALA A 281 15.79 3.03 -14.84
C ALA A 281 14.71 2.60 -13.83
N ASP A 282 13.73 1.76 -14.22
CA ASP A 282 12.69 1.26 -13.33
C ASP A 282 13.26 0.40 -12.18
N LEU A 283 14.21 -0.46 -12.49
CA LEU A 283 14.94 -1.25 -11.49
C LEU A 283 15.81 -0.37 -10.59
N ALA A 284 16.46 0.65 -11.16
CA ALA A 284 17.24 1.61 -10.39
C ALA A 284 16.36 2.38 -9.39
N VAL A 285 15.18 2.85 -9.81
CA VAL A 285 14.22 3.53 -8.93
C VAL A 285 13.74 2.61 -7.83
N GLU A 286 13.34 1.39 -8.15
CA GLU A 286 12.87 0.43 -7.14
C GLU A 286 13.95 0.11 -6.11
N SER A 287 15.20 -0.07 -6.56
CA SER A 287 16.32 -0.37 -5.68
C SER A 287 16.61 0.73 -4.65
N TYR A 288 16.15 1.97 -4.89
CA TYR A 288 16.37 3.08 -3.96
C TYR A 288 15.81 2.83 -2.57
N HIS A 289 14.67 2.18 -2.49
CA HIS A 289 14.01 1.82 -1.23
C HIS A 289 14.32 0.36 -0.84
N MET A 290 14.22 -0.56 -1.79
CA MET A 290 14.47 -1.99 -1.56
C MET A 290 15.95 -2.29 -1.26
N GLY A 291 16.87 -1.52 -1.84
CA GLY A 291 18.31 -1.79 -1.85
C GLY A 291 18.75 -2.63 -3.05
N ILE A 292 19.93 -2.32 -3.60
CA ILE A 292 20.50 -3.02 -4.78
C ILE A 292 20.57 -4.53 -4.53
N GLY A 293 21.12 -4.98 -3.39
CA GLY A 293 21.31 -6.40 -3.11
C GLY A 293 20.01 -7.20 -2.93
N ASN A 294 18.96 -6.59 -2.38
CA ASN A 294 17.66 -7.25 -2.29
C ASN A 294 17.02 -7.40 -3.67
N LEU A 295 17.08 -6.36 -4.51
CA LEU A 295 16.54 -6.44 -5.87
C LEU A 295 17.32 -7.43 -6.74
N GLU A 296 18.65 -7.50 -6.61
CA GLU A 296 19.50 -8.50 -7.24
C GLU A 296 19.04 -9.92 -6.83
N SER A 297 18.78 -10.14 -5.54
CA SER A 297 18.26 -11.42 -5.05
C SER A 297 16.89 -11.79 -5.64
N VAL A 298 16.01 -10.81 -5.88
CA VAL A 298 14.73 -11.02 -6.57
C VAL A 298 14.95 -11.42 -8.03
N ILE A 299 15.86 -10.75 -8.74
CA ILE A 299 16.20 -11.02 -10.13
C ILE A 299 16.77 -12.44 -10.27
N ASP A 300 17.73 -12.82 -9.42
CA ASP A 300 18.33 -14.15 -9.41
C ASP A 300 17.29 -15.23 -9.12
N ALA A 301 16.44 -15.01 -8.12
CA ALA A 301 15.37 -15.94 -7.75
C ALA A 301 14.31 -16.09 -8.86
N TYR A 302 14.04 -15.01 -9.61
CA TYR A 302 13.12 -15.03 -10.75
C TYR A 302 13.70 -15.84 -11.92
N ALA A 303 14.96 -15.61 -12.25
CA ALA A 303 15.65 -16.31 -13.35
C ALA A 303 15.94 -17.81 -13.01
N GLY A 304 16.10 -18.13 -11.73
CA GLY A 304 16.42 -19.48 -11.28
C GLY A 304 17.75 -20.00 -11.84
N PRO A 305 17.92 -21.35 -12.00
CA PRO A 305 19.17 -21.94 -12.48
C PRO A 305 19.62 -21.46 -13.86
N SER A 306 18.73 -20.87 -14.66
CA SER A 306 19.06 -20.29 -15.97
C SER A 306 19.86 -18.98 -15.86
N GLY A 307 19.89 -18.37 -14.67
CA GLY A 307 20.65 -17.15 -14.37
C GLY A 307 22.13 -17.37 -14.06
N GLU A 308 22.58 -18.61 -13.91
CA GLU A 308 23.97 -18.86 -13.57
C GLU A 308 24.93 -18.45 -14.70
N GLY A 309 25.77 -17.45 -14.42
CA GLY A 309 26.89 -17.00 -15.27
C GLY A 309 26.58 -15.78 -16.15
N GLY A 310 27.01 -14.62 -15.68
CA GLY A 310 26.89 -13.34 -16.36
C GLY A 310 26.71 -12.20 -15.37
N SER A 311 26.71 -10.95 -15.85
CA SER A 311 26.35 -9.81 -15.01
C SER A 311 24.83 -9.73 -14.84
N VAL A 312 24.37 -9.07 -13.79
CA VAL A 312 22.93 -8.80 -13.60
C VAL A 312 22.34 -8.05 -14.80
N THR A 313 23.08 -7.09 -15.36
CA THR A 313 22.71 -6.37 -16.58
C THR A 313 22.46 -7.29 -17.77
N ASP A 314 23.37 -8.30 -17.98
CA ASP A 314 23.19 -9.28 -19.05
C ASP A 314 21.96 -10.14 -18.83
N LEU A 315 21.68 -10.52 -17.58
CA LEU A 315 20.50 -11.28 -17.20
C LEU A 315 19.21 -10.49 -17.45
N VAL A 316 19.17 -9.24 -16.98
CA VAL A 316 18.05 -8.33 -17.20
C VAL A 316 17.77 -8.12 -18.70
N GLY A 317 18.82 -7.91 -19.50
CA GLY A 317 18.69 -7.75 -20.94
C GLY A 317 18.22 -9.02 -21.66
N ARG A 318 18.80 -10.17 -21.32
CA ARG A 318 18.46 -11.47 -21.93
C ARG A 318 17.04 -11.90 -21.65
N GLU A 319 16.60 -11.76 -20.40
CA GLU A 319 15.27 -12.16 -19.95
C GLU A 319 14.22 -11.04 -20.12
N GLN A 320 14.65 -9.87 -20.61
CA GLN A 320 13.80 -8.67 -20.74
C GLN A 320 13.05 -8.37 -19.43
N LEU A 321 13.80 -8.31 -18.32
CA LEU A 321 13.23 -8.11 -17.00
C LEU A 321 12.97 -6.62 -16.76
N SER A 322 11.70 -6.27 -16.54
CA SER A 322 11.29 -5.00 -15.94
C SER A 322 10.84 -5.23 -14.50
N TYR A 323 10.74 -4.17 -13.70
CA TYR A 323 10.17 -4.33 -12.37
C TYR A 323 8.70 -4.77 -12.44
N ALA A 324 7.93 -4.30 -13.42
CA ALA A 324 6.57 -4.76 -13.63
C ALA A 324 6.51 -6.28 -13.86
N LYS A 325 7.41 -6.82 -14.68
CA LYS A 325 7.53 -8.26 -14.89
C LYS A 325 7.90 -8.99 -13.60
N LEU A 326 8.94 -8.56 -12.90
CA LEU A 326 9.36 -9.16 -11.62
C LEU A 326 8.22 -9.18 -10.59
N TYR A 327 7.51 -8.08 -10.46
CA TYR A 327 6.43 -7.95 -9.48
C TYR A 327 5.17 -8.70 -9.89
N PHE A 328 4.64 -8.51 -11.11
CA PHE A 328 3.34 -9.04 -11.51
C PHE A 328 3.38 -10.49 -11.99
N ASP A 329 4.51 -10.95 -12.53
CA ASP A 329 4.67 -12.33 -12.98
C ASP A 329 5.09 -13.30 -11.85
N SER A 330 5.58 -12.77 -10.71
CA SER A 330 5.91 -13.58 -9.53
C SER A 330 4.67 -13.86 -8.68
N SER A 331 4.48 -15.10 -8.31
CA SER A 331 3.37 -15.58 -7.49
C SER A 331 3.75 -16.86 -6.78
N PRO A 332 2.97 -17.34 -5.81
CA PRO A 332 3.19 -18.66 -5.19
C PRO A 332 3.24 -19.83 -6.19
N LEU A 333 2.59 -19.69 -7.36
CA LEU A 333 2.55 -20.72 -8.41
C LEU A 333 3.59 -20.52 -9.51
N ARG A 334 4.09 -19.30 -9.67
CA ARG A 334 5.02 -18.93 -10.72
C ARG A 334 6.13 -18.06 -10.15
N HIS A 335 7.38 -18.42 -10.33
CA HIS A 335 8.54 -17.78 -9.70
C HIS A 335 8.40 -17.64 -8.17
N PRO A 336 8.04 -18.71 -7.42
CA PRO A 336 7.71 -18.63 -6.01
C PRO A 336 8.85 -18.07 -5.15
N ALA A 337 10.12 -18.35 -5.47
CA ALA A 337 11.26 -17.84 -4.74
C ALA A 337 11.39 -16.30 -4.84
N ALA A 338 11.14 -15.73 -6.02
CA ALA A 338 11.12 -14.28 -6.19
C ALA A 338 9.93 -13.64 -5.44
N TRP A 339 8.75 -14.28 -5.52
CA TRP A 339 7.58 -13.84 -4.76
C TRP A 339 7.82 -13.87 -3.24
N GLU A 340 8.46 -14.92 -2.71
CA GLU A 340 8.79 -15.02 -1.29
C GLU A 340 9.72 -13.89 -0.83
N ILE A 341 10.72 -13.50 -1.63
CA ILE A 341 11.58 -12.37 -1.32
C ILE A 341 10.77 -11.06 -1.32
N LEU A 342 9.98 -10.81 -2.38
CA LEU A 342 9.15 -9.59 -2.48
C LEU A 342 8.15 -9.46 -1.32
N GLY A 343 7.51 -10.56 -0.92
CA GLY A 343 6.56 -10.60 0.20
C GLY A 343 7.25 -10.57 1.56
N GLY A 344 8.48 -11.04 1.66
CA GLY A 344 9.26 -11.14 2.89
C GLY A 344 9.95 -9.84 3.33
N LEU A 345 9.93 -8.77 2.53
CA LEU A 345 10.56 -7.49 2.86
C LEU A 345 9.95 -6.82 4.10
N GLY A 346 8.69 -7.15 4.42
CA GLY A 346 8.02 -6.74 5.67
C GLY A 346 7.62 -5.26 5.73
N ASP A 347 7.85 -4.52 4.67
CA ASP A 347 7.47 -3.12 4.49
C ASP A 347 6.88 -2.89 3.09
N ASP A 348 6.75 -1.63 2.69
CA ASP A 348 6.21 -1.23 1.40
C ASP A 348 7.26 -1.11 0.27
N SER A 349 8.45 -1.70 0.45
CA SER A 349 9.55 -1.66 -0.53
C SER A 349 9.15 -2.23 -1.88
N SER A 350 8.45 -3.37 -1.91
CA SER A 350 8.02 -3.99 -3.18
C SER A 350 7.01 -3.18 -4.00
N THR A 351 6.52 -2.06 -3.47
CA THR A 351 5.56 -1.18 -4.15
C THR A 351 6.10 0.25 -4.35
N TYR A 352 7.39 0.44 -4.14
CA TYR A 352 8.01 1.77 -4.18
C TYR A 352 7.89 2.43 -5.54
N LEU A 353 8.24 1.73 -6.62
CA LEU A 353 8.13 2.25 -8.00
C LEU A 353 6.71 2.74 -8.31
N TRP A 354 5.69 1.99 -7.93
CA TRP A 354 4.30 2.37 -8.21
C TRP A 354 3.91 3.67 -7.51
N ARG A 355 4.41 3.89 -6.29
CA ARG A 355 4.20 5.14 -5.57
C ARG A 355 5.00 6.30 -6.15
N VAL A 356 6.20 6.05 -6.68
CA VAL A 356 6.98 7.05 -7.44
C VAL A 356 6.21 7.44 -8.71
N LEU A 357 5.67 6.48 -9.46
CA LEU A 357 4.86 6.77 -10.64
C LEU A 357 3.58 7.53 -10.31
N ALA A 358 2.92 7.21 -9.20
CA ALA A 358 1.77 7.97 -8.69
C ALA A 358 2.16 9.41 -8.32
N ALA A 359 3.30 9.61 -7.66
CA ALA A 359 3.82 10.93 -7.31
C ALA A 359 4.14 11.75 -8.58
N ARG A 360 4.72 11.12 -9.62
CA ARG A 360 4.98 11.74 -10.92
C ARG A 360 3.69 12.25 -11.56
N GLU A 361 2.63 11.45 -11.54
CA GLU A 361 1.32 11.87 -12.07
C GLU A 361 0.72 13.03 -11.27
N ILE A 362 0.80 13.00 -9.92
CA ILE A 362 0.35 14.12 -9.07
C ILE A 362 1.11 15.41 -9.41
N LEU A 363 2.43 15.34 -9.59
CA LEU A 363 3.24 16.51 -9.94
C LEU A 363 2.95 17.01 -11.37
N ARG A 364 2.72 16.09 -12.32
CA ARG A 364 2.29 16.43 -13.68
C ARG A 364 0.95 17.19 -13.66
N LEU A 365 -0.03 16.70 -12.92
CA LEU A 365 -1.32 17.36 -12.73
C LEU A 365 -1.18 18.70 -12.01
N TYR A 366 -0.32 18.79 -10.99
CA TYR A 366 -0.06 20.03 -10.27
C TYR A 366 0.50 21.13 -11.19
N ARG A 367 1.34 20.78 -12.17
CA ARG A 367 1.89 21.74 -13.14
C ARG A 367 0.91 22.10 -14.24
N ASN A 368 0.27 21.09 -14.84
CA ASN A 368 -0.36 21.22 -16.14
C ASN A 368 -1.90 21.22 -16.08
N ASP A 369 -2.50 20.64 -15.01
CA ASP A 369 -3.95 20.47 -14.89
C ASP A 369 -4.42 20.45 -13.43
N ARG A 370 -4.34 21.60 -12.80
CA ARG A 370 -4.78 21.77 -11.41
C ARG A 370 -6.28 21.64 -11.23
N GLU A 371 -7.05 21.87 -12.27
CA GLU A 371 -8.50 21.74 -12.24
C GLU A 371 -8.90 20.26 -12.09
N ARG A 372 -8.18 19.37 -12.75
CA ARG A 372 -8.34 17.93 -12.58
C ARG A 372 -7.77 17.42 -11.24
N LEU A 373 -6.68 18.00 -10.75
CA LEU A 373 -6.05 17.59 -9.49
C LEU A 373 -6.93 17.91 -8.27
N ARG A 374 -7.60 19.06 -8.23
CA ARG A 374 -8.39 19.50 -7.06
C ARG A 374 -9.50 18.52 -6.65
N PRO A 375 -10.38 18.06 -7.56
CA PRO A 375 -11.41 17.09 -7.19
C PRO A 375 -10.82 15.74 -6.77
N LEU A 376 -9.68 15.32 -7.32
CA LEU A 376 -8.98 14.11 -6.85
C LEU A 376 -8.51 14.27 -5.41
N ILE A 377 -7.87 15.41 -5.07
CA ILE A 377 -7.45 15.70 -3.69
C ILE A 377 -8.67 15.68 -2.76
N ALA A 378 -9.74 16.41 -3.09
CA ALA A 378 -10.93 16.47 -2.26
C ALA A 378 -11.56 15.09 -2.05
N LEU A 379 -11.55 14.24 -3.08
CA LEU A 379 -12.08 12.88 -3.00
C LEU A 379 -11.24 12.00 -2.07
N HIS A 380 -9.92 12.01 -2.21
CA HIS A 380 -9.03 11.19 -1.39
C HIS A 380 -8.87 11.71 0.05
N GLU A 381 -8.83 13.03 0.28
CA GLU A 381 -8.69 13.62 1.61
C GLU A 381 -9.97 13.54 2.45
N ALA A 382 -11.14 13.50 1.81
CA ALA A 382 -12.42 13.37 2.49
C ALA A 382 -12.70 11.93 2.99
N LYS A 383 -11.92 10.95 2.55
CA LYS A 383 -12.18 9.53 2.75
C LYS A 383 -11.05 8.89 3.56
N ALA A 384 -11.44 7.97 4.45
CA ALA A 384 -10.48 7.26 5.30
C ALA A 384 -9.73 6.17 4.52
N THR A 385 -10.37 5.59 3.49
CA THR A 385 -9.87 4.49 2.67
C THR A 385 -10.02 4.79 1.19
N ALA A 386 -9.25 4.11 0.34
CA ALA A 386 -9.40 4.18 -1.11
C ALA A 386 -10.71 3.53 -1.60
N GLU A 387 -11.32 2.66 -0.82
CA GLU A 387 -12.59 2.00 -1.11
C GLU A 387 -13.70 3.00 -1.42
N GLU A 388 -13.85 4.03 -0.59
CA GLU A 388 -14.84 5.09 -0.82
C GLU A 388 -14.50 6.00 -1.99
N VAL A 389 -13.24 6.00 -2.45
CA VAL A 389 -12.83 6.72 -3.67
C VAL A 389 -13.37 6.05 -4.92
N PHE A 390 -13.49 4.73 -4.91
CA PHE A 390 -14.08 3.97 -6.03
C PHE A 390 -15.57 4.32 -6.22
N HIS A 391 -16.29 4.44 -5.12
CA HIS A 391 -17.74 4.64 -5.10
C HIS A 391 -18.13 5.81 -4.18
N PRO A 392 -17.91 7.07 -4.61
CA PRO A 392 -18.26 8.25 -3.81
C PRO A 392 -19.77 8.34 -3.61
N GLU A 393 -20.21 8.64 -2.38
CA GLU A 393 -21.62 8.70 -1.98
C GLU A 393 -22.48 9.55 -2.91
N ASN A 394 -21.99 10.69 -3.35
CA ASN A 394 -22.74 11.63 -4.20
C ASN A 394 -22.80 11.22 -5.68
N ARG A 395 -22.19 10.11 -6.07
CA ARG A 395 -22.10 9.62 -7.47
C ARG A 395 -22.47 8.16 -7.61
N THR A 396 -22.71 7.45 -6.51
CA THR A 396 -22.98 6.02 -6.51
C THR A 396 -24.39 5.77 -6.02
N ARG A 397 -25.18 5.00 -6.79
CA ARG A 397 -26.51 4.56 -6.37
C ARG A 397 -26.36 3.65 -5.15
N SER A 398 -27.08 3.96 -4.08
CA SER A 398 -27.26 3.11 -2.91
C SER A 398 -28.73 2.78 -2.77
N PHE A 399 -29.05 1.60 -2.27
CA PHE A 399 -30.42 1.15 -2.05
C PHE A 399 -30.95 1.73 -0.73
N ALA A 400 -32.09 2.43 -0.76
CA ALA A 400 -32.66 3.07 0.42
C ALA A 400 -33.38 2.09 1.34
N ASP A 401 -34.09 1.15 0.74
CA ASP A 401 -34.97 0.20 1.42
C ASP A 401 -35.03 -1.15 0.65
N PRO A 402 -35.71 -2.18 1.21
CA PRO A 402 -35.81 -3.48 0.56
C PRO A 402 -36.48 -3.46 -0.83
N ASP A 403 -37.41 -2.54 -1.08
CA ASP A 403 -38.09 -2.45 -2.36
C ASP A 403 -37.13 -1.95 -3.45
N GLU A 404 -36.36 -0.89 -3.18
CA GLU A 404 -35.31 -0.43 -4.10
C GLU A 404 -34.22 -1.50 -4.35
N LEU A 405 -33.90 -2.32 -3.34
CA LEU A 405 -32.98 -3.42 -3.52
C LEU A 405 -33.59 -4.53 -4.37
N ALA A 406 -34.87 -4.83 -4.23
CA ALA A 406 -35.57 -5.78 -5.10
C ALA A 406 -35.60 -5.30 -6.55
N ASP A 407 -35.90 -4.02 -6.79
CA ASP A 407 -35.80 -3.39 -8.11
C ASP A 407 -34.37 -3.53 -8.70
N GLY A 408 -33.36 -3.49 -7.85
CA GLY A 408 -31.96 -3.70 -8.27
C GLY A 408 -31.65 -5.11 -8.77
N TYR A 409 -32.39 -6.12 -8.31
CA TYR A 409 -32.34 -7.48 -8.88
C TYR A 409 -33.13 -7.55 -10.19
N ASP A 410 -34.31 -6.94 -10.24
CA ASP A 410 -35.19 -6.96 -11.43
C ASP A 410 -34.51 -6.23 -12.62
N ASP A 411 -33.74 -5.18 -12.38
CA ASP A 411 -32.98 -4.46 -13.42
C ASP A 411 -31.61 -5.08 -13.74
N GLY A 412 -31.24 -6.20 -13.10
CA GLY A 412 -29.98 -6.89 -13.30
C GLY A 412 -28.75 -6.16 -12.70
N GLY A 413 -28.97 -5.10 -11.97
CA GLY A 413 -27.91 -4.33 -11.29
C GLY A 413 -27.36 -5.03 -10.04
N VAL A 414 -28.08 -6.03 -9.51
CA VAL A 414 -27.67 -6.95 -8.45
C VAL A 414 -27.94 -8.37 -8.89
N VAL A 415 -27.05 -9.28 -8.58
CA VAL A 415 -27.13 -10.71 -8.94
C VAL A 415 -26.95 -11.55 -7.69
N GLU A 416 -27.76 -12.61 -7.56
CA GLU A 416 -27.68 -13.53 -6.42
C GLU A 416 -26.33 -14.27 -6.40
N ILE A 417 -25.71 -14.39 -5.22
CA ILE A 417 -24.47 -15.15 -5.02
C ILE A 417 -24.81 -16.64 -5.11
N PRO A 418 -24.19 -17.40 -6.05
CA PRO A 418 -24.52 -18.80 -6.24
C PRO A 418 -24.10 -19.66 -5.03
N HIS A 419 -24.97 -20.63 -4.71
CA HIS A 419 -24.72 -21.65 -3.70
C HIS A 419 -23.94 -22.85 -4.28
N ASP A 420 -22.80 -22.59 -4.92
CA ASP A 420 -21.95 -23.63 -5.48
C ASP A 420 -20.64 -23.77 -4.68
N PRO A 421 -20.46 -24.88 -3.94
CA PRO A 421 -19.23 -25.15 -3.21
C PRO A 421 -17.96 -25.24 -4.07
N GLY A 422 -18.08 -25.48 -5.37
CA GLY A 422 -16.98 -25.56 -6.33
C GLY A 422 -16.31 -24.20 -6.58
N LEU A 423 -16.99 -23.09 -6.26
CA LEU A 423 -16.48 -21.74 -6.49
C LEU A 423 -15.51 -21.22 -5.41
N GLY A 424 -15.09 -22.07 -4.47
CA GLY A 424 -14.08 -21.70 -3.48
C GLY A 424 -14.59 -20.88 -2.29
N PHE A 425 -15.89 -20.59 -2.21
CA PHE A 425 -16.49 -19.91 -1.08
C PHE A 425 -17.79 -20.59 -0.60
N ARG A 426 -18.27 -20.13 0.53
CA ARG A 426 -19.62 -20.45 1.05
C ARG A 426 -20.22 -19.23 1.74
N ILE A 427 -21.51 -19.12 1.72
CA ILE A 427 -22.25 -18.07 2.39
C ILE A 427 -22.41 -18.41 3.89
N SER A 428 -22.18 -17.42 4.75
CA SER A 428 -22.43 -17.54 6.20
C SER A 428 -23.91 -17.69 6.50
N ARG A 429 -24.24 -18.52 7.50
CA ARG A 429 -25.61 -18.62 8.00
C ARG A 429 -26.15 -17.31 8.63
N GLN A 430 -25.30 -16.37 8.95
CA GLN A 430 -25.67 -15.06 9.53
C GLN A 430 -25.93 -13.99 8.48
N LEU A 431 -25.58 -14.24 7.21
CA LEU A 431 -25.86 -13.28 6.15
C LEU A 431 -27.36 -13.02 6.06
N GLY A 432 -27.77 -11.76 6.08
CA GLY A 432 -29.17 -11.35 6.04
C GLY A 432 -29.97 -11.64 7.34
N GLU A 433 -29.33 -11.82 8.50
CA GLU A 433 -30.01 -12.20 9.75
C GLU A 433 -31.00 -11.15 10.28
N LEU A 434 -30.86 -9.88 9.87
CA LEU A 434 -31.78 -8.79 10.26
C LEU A 434 -32.91 -8.55 9.23
N ALA A 435 -33.03 -9.38 8.19
CA ALA A 435 -34.03 -9.20 7.13
C ALA A 435 -35.46 -9.07 7.67
N ASP A 436 -35.85 -9.94 8.60
CA ASP A 436 -37.20 -9.93 9.21
C ASP A 436 -37.50 -8.60 9.94
N GLU A 437 -36.46 -7.93 10.50
CA GLU A 437 -36.61 -6.65 11.21
C GLU A 437 -36.94 -5.47 10.27
N VAL A 438 -36.64 -5.62 8.99
CA VAL A 438 -36.94 -4.63 7.94
C VAL A 438 -38.02 -5.09 6.99
N GLY A 439 -38.68 -6.22 7.31
CA GLY A 439 -39.81 -6.76 6.55
C GLY A 439 -39.43 -7.40 5.20
N ALA A 440 -38.18 -7.87 5.07
CA ALA A 440 -37.66 -8.42 3.84
C ALA A 440 -37.30 -9.91 3.96
N GLU A 441 -37.18 -10.58 2.83
CA GLU A 441 -36.70 -11.95 2.78
C GLU A 441 -35.16 -11.96 2.88
N ARG A 442 -34.62 -12.93 3.59
CA ARG A 442 -33.21 -13.08 3.85
C ARG A 442 -32.35 -13.20 2.59
N ARG A 443 -32.89 -13.84 1.53
CA ARG A 443 -32.20 -14.01 0.24
C ARG A 443 -31.91 -12.68 -0.45
N LEU A 444 -32.73 -11.64 -0.20
CA LEU A 444 -32.52 -10.30 -0.77
C LEU A 444 -31.11 -9.72 -0.44
N TYR A 445 -30.52 -10.14 0.68
CA TYR A 445 -29.21 -9.68 1.13
C TYR A 445 -28.04 -10.57 0.68
N ALA A 446 -28.33 -11.64 -0.11
CA ALA A 446 -27.33 -12.56 -0.65
C ALA A 446 -26.98 -12.23 -2.11
N GLY A 447 -26.80 -10.96 -2.44
CA GLY A 447 -26.46 -10.51 -3.78
C GLY A 447 -25.33 -9.51 -3.83
N LEU A 448 -24.79 -9.32 -5.04
CA LEU A 448 -23.75 -8.35 -5.36
C LEU A 448 -23.97 -7.78 -6.75
N ARG A 449 -23.34 -6.64 -7.06
CA ARG A 449 -23.25 -6.20 -8.45
C ARG A 449 -22.47 -7.21 -9.30
N PRO A 450 -22.73 -7.32 -10.61
CA PRO A 450 -22.10 -8.32 -11.46
C PRO A 450 -20.58 -8.35 -11.36
N GLU A 451 -19.92 -7.18 -11.38
CA GLU A 451 -18.46 -7.08 -11.27
C GLU A 451 -17.95 -7.51 -9.88
N ALA A 452 -18.72 -7.23 -8.83
CA ALA A 452 -18.36 -7.61 -7.48
C ALA A 452 -18.51 -9.13 -7.27
N LEU A 453 -19.56 -9.73 -7.84
CA LEU A 453 -19.74 -11.19 -7.86
C LEU A 453 -18.65 -11.87 -8.68
N ALA A 454 -18.34 -11.37 -9.88
CA ALA A 454 -17.26 -11.88 -10.71
C ALA A 454 -15.90 -11.84 -9.98
N THR A 455 -15.63 -10.75 -9.27
CA THR A 455 -14.41 -10.61 -8.47
C THR A 455 -14.38 -11.59 -7.30
N LEU A 456 -15.48 -11.80 -6.60
CA LEU A 456 -15.59 -12.80 -5.53
C LEU A 456 -15.29 -14.21 -6.05
N ILE A 457 -15.87 -14.61 -7.18
CA ILE A 457 -15.64 -15.91 -7.82
C ILE A 457 -14.16 -16.05 -8.22
N TYR A 458 -13.63 -15.09 -8.96
CA TYR A 458 -12.23 -15.06 -9.37
C TYR A 458 -11.28 -15.19 -8.18
N MET A 459 -11.50 -14.40 -7.14
CA MET A 459 -10.66 -14.36 -5.95
C MET A 459 -10.71 -15.69 -5.19
N ALA A 460 -11.89 -16.25 -4.97
CA ALA A 460 -12.04 -17.48 -4.22
C ALA A 460 -11.43 -18.71 -4.95
N THR A 461 -11.62 -18.80 -6.26
CA THR A 461 -11.00 -19.87 -7.08
C THR A 461 -9.48 -19.68 -7.19
N ARG A 462 -8.98 -18.44 -7.23
CA ARG A 462 -7.55 -18.15 -7.17
C ARG A 462 -6.93 -18.60 -5.85
N VAL A 463 -7.61 -18.33 -4.73
CA VAL A 463 -7.16 -18.79 -3.40
C VAL A 463 -7.09 -20.31 -3.33
N GLN A 464 -8.09 -21.04 -3.85
CA GLN A 464 -8.03 -22.51 -3.91
C GLN A 464 -6.89 -23.02 -4.80
N ALA A 465 -6.67 -22.39 -5.94
CA ALA A 465 -5.59 -22.78 -6.85
C ALA A 465 -4.20 -22.59 -6.20
N ILE A 466 -3.99 -21.47 -5.51
CA ILE A 466 -2.73 -21.14 -4.85
C ILE A 466 -2.49 -22.03 -3.63
N SER A 467 -3.49 -22.17 -2.75
CA SER A 467 -3.35 -22.98 -1.53
C SER A 467 -3.28 -24.48 -1.79
N GLY A 468 -3.79 -24.95 -2.93
CA GLY A 468 -3.90 -26.37 -3.24
C GLY A 468 -5.01 -27.11 -2.46
N HIS A 469 -5.76 -26.41 -1.59
CA HIS A 469 -6.76 -27.00 -0.70
C HIS A 469 -8.19 -26.83 -1.23
N GLN A 470 -8.63 -27.74 -2.11
CA GLN A 470 -9.93 -27.68 -2.79
C GLN A 470 -11.16 -27.71 -1.86
N ASN A 471 -11.01 -28.24 -0.63
CA ASN A 471 -12.12 -28.32 0.34
C ASN A 471 -12.20 -27.11 1.28
N GLU A 472 -11.18 -26.25 1.28
CA GLU A 472 -11.18 -25.02 2.08
C GLU A 472 -11.86 -23.90 1.33
N ARG A 473 -12.81 -23.24 2.00
CA ARG A 473 -13.66 -22.21 1.38
C ARG A 473 -13.59 -20.92 2.16
N LEU A 474 -13.50 -19.82 1.46
CA LEU A 474 -13.72 -18.50 2.05
C LEU A 474 -15.16 -18.38 2.55
N ILE A 475 -15.39 -17.61 3.59
CA ILE A 475 -16.72 -17.45 4.19
C ILE A 475 -17.20 -16.03 3.92
N VAL A 476 -18.15 -15.87 3.02
CA VAL A 476 -18.84 -14.60 2.77
C VAL A 476 -19.79 -14.35 3.94
N SER A 477 -19.53 -13.33 4.75
CA SER A 477 -20.29 -12.99 5.93
C SER A 477 -21.27 -11.84 5.74
N SER A 478 -21.03 -11.00 4.74
CA SER A 478 -21.91 -9.90 4.35
C SER A 478 -21.80 -9.64 2.85
N ALA A 479 -22.87 -9.15 2.25
CA ALA A 479 -22.94 -8.74 0.85
C ALA A 479 -23.77 -7.44 0.75
N VAL A 480 -24.64 -7.29 -0.26
CA VAL A 480 -25.48 -6.10 -0.39
C VAL A 480 -26.37 -5.86 0.82
N ARG A 481 -26.64 -4.61 1.13
CA ARG A 481 -27.61 -4.14 2.12
C ARG A 481 -28.39 -2.97 1.54
N ASP A 482 -29.55 -2.68 2.09
CA ASP A 482 -30.18 -1.37 1.98
C ASP A 482 -29.91 -0.51 3.22
N ARG A 483 -30.28 0.77 3.19
CA ARG A 483 -30.04 1.68 4.32
C ARG A 483 -30.86 1.30 5.55
N SER A 484 -32.09 0.81 5.36
CA SER A 484 -32.93 0.38 6.48
C SER A 484 -32.29 -0.78 7.25
N TYR A 485 -31.72 -1.75 6.53
CA TYR A 485 -30.93 -2.84 7.13
C TYR A 485 -29.68 -2.31 7.83
N GLN A 486 -28.94 -1.38 7.19
CA GLN A 486 -27.74 -0.79 7.76
C GLN A 486 -28.03 -0.03 9.07
N GLU A 487 -29.13 0.71 9.15
CA GLU A 487 -29.56 1.40 10.37
C GLU A 487 -29.84 0.43 11.52
N ARG A 488 -30.48 -0.72 11.23
CA ARG A 488 -30.69 -1.78 12.22
C ARG A 488 -29.39 -2.39 12.67
N LEU A 489 -28.47 -2.64 11.74
CA LEU A 489 -27.16 -3.20 12.05
C LEU A 489 -26.35 -2.27 12.97
N VAL A 490 -26.33 -0.96 12.71
CA VAL A 490 -25.66 0.04 13.57
C VAL A 490 -26.18 0.03 15.00
N ALA A 491 -27.48 -0.23 15.20
CA ALA A 491 -28.06 -0.28 16.53
C ALA A 491 -27.57 -1.49 17.35
N THR A 492 -27.07 -2.54 16.72
CA THR A 492 -26.68 -3.82 17.35
C THR A 492 -25.19 -4.15 17.24
N ASN A 493 -24.51 -3.58 16.23
CA ASN A 493 -23.10 -3.83 15.98
C ASN A 493 -22.29 -2.52 16.06
N PRO A 494 -21.40 -2.35 17.06
CA PRO A 494 -20.58 -1.15 17.21
C PRO A 494 -19.52 -0.97 16.11
N GLU A 495 -19.23 -2.00 15.32
CA GLU A 495 -18.29 -1.93 14.19
C GLU A 495 -18.98 -1.40 12.91
N ALA A 496 -20.33 -1.42 12.86
CA ALA A 496 -21.06 -0.92 11.71
C ALA A 496 -21.01 0.61 11.64
N THR A 497 -20.71 1.14 10.46
CA THR A 497 -20.71 2.59 10.23
C THR A 497 -22.15 3.15 10.21
N ALA A 498 -22.38 4.24 10.94
CA ALA A 498 -23.61 5.03 10.86
C ALA A 498 -23.64 5.99 9.65
N ASN A 499 -22.51 6.15 8.98
CA ASN A 499 -22.35 6.97 7.78
C ASN A 499 -22.59 6.14 6.52
N TYR A 500 -22.15 6.67 5.38
CA TYR A 500 -22.20 5.96 4.11
C TYR A 500 -21.52 4.58 4.19
N SER A 501 -22.27 3.53 3.88
CA SER A 501 -21.77 2.15 3.83
C SER A 501 -21.74 1.66 2.38
N LEU A 502 -20.60 1.15 1.96
CA LEU A 502 -20.40 0.63 0.61
C LEU A 502 -21.21 -0.64 0.33
N HIS A 503 -21.63 -1.38 1.37
CA HIS A 503 -22.59 -2.48 1.22
C HIS A 503 -23.93 -2.02 0.66
N THR A 504 -24.35 -0.77 0.96
CA THR A 504 -25.62 -0.25 0.42
C THR A 504 -25.60 0.01 -1.08
N THR A 505 -24.46 -0.17 -1.71
CA THR A 505 -24.27 0.00 -3.16
C THR A 505 -24.18 -1.32 -3.93
N GLY A 506 -23.98 -2.44 -3.22
CA GLY A 506 -23.72 -3.75 -3.80
C GLY A 506 -22.31 -3.98 -4.35
N TRP A 507 -21.41 -3.01 -4.17
CA TRP A 507 -20.02 -3.10 -4.61
C TRP A 507 -19.07 -3.74 -3.58
N SER A 508 -19.57 -4.05 -2.38
CA SER A 508 -18.72 -4.55 -1.29
C SER A 508 -19.26 -5.82 -0.68
N PHE A 509 -18.34 -6.66 -0.20
CA PHE A 509 -18.65 -7.87 0.54
C PHE A 509 -17.60 -8.10 1.64
N ASP A 510 -17.98 -8.88 2.68
CA ASP A 510 -17.10 -9.23 3.78
C ASP A 510 -16.72 -10.70 3.73
N ILE A 511 -15.42 -10.99 3.87
CA ILE A 511 -14.88 -12.34 4.05
C ILE A 511 -14.41 -12.50 5.49
N ARG A 512 -14.90 -13.53 6.19
CA ARG A 512 -14.47 -13.81 7.56
C ARG A 512 -12.98 -14.13 7.64
N ARG A 513 -12.33 -13.60 8.66
CA ARG A 513 -10.92 -13.91 9.01
C ARG A 513 -10.83 -15.26 9.73
N LYS A 514 -11.39 -16.30 9.09
CA LYS A 514 -11.35 -17.67 9.58
C LYS A 514 -10.98 -18.58 8.41
N TYR A 515 -9.76 -19.06 8.43
CA TYR A 515 -9.16 -19.86 7.37
C TYR A 515 -9.05 -21.32 7.80
N GLY A 516 -9.03 -22.25 6.84
CA GLY A 516 -8.85 -23.68 7.06
C GLY A 516 -7.38 -24.02 7.33
N SER A 517 -6.45 -23.27 6.72
CA SER A 517 -4.99 -23.43 6.85
C SER A 517 -4.27 -22.08 6.75
N GLU A 518 -2.97 -22.09 7.09
CA GLU A 518 -2.08 -20.95 6.85
C GLU A 518 -1.87 -20.71 5.35
N ASP A 519 -1.86 -21.76 4.54
CA ASP A 519 -1.74 -21.67 3.09
C ASP A 519 -2.94 -20.92 2.47
N GLN A 520 -4.16 -21.21 2.95
CA GLN A 520 -5.34 -20.47 2.52
C GLN A 520 -5.26 -18.98 2.91
N ALA A 521 -4.80 -18.68 4.12
CA ALA A 521 -4.65 -17.30 4.59
C ALA A 521 -3.62 -16.54 3.75
N SER A 522 -2.47 -17.16 3.46
CA SER A 522 -1.39 -16.58 2.64
C SER A 522 -1.83 -16.40 1.19
N ALA A 523 -2.53 -17.37 0.61
CA ALA A 523 -3.08 -17.29 -0.73
C ALA A 523 -4.12 -16.16 -0.86
N PHE A 524 -4.95 -15.98 0.19
CA PHE A 524 -5.95 -14.91 0.22
C PHE A 524 -5.28 -13.53 0.33
N GLN A 525 -4.29 -13.39 1.22
CA GLN A 525 -3.53 -12.14 1.35
C GLN A 525 -2.84 -11.77 0.03
N PHE A 526 -2.15 -12.73 -0.60
CA PHE A 526 -1.54 -12.51 -1.91
C PHE A 526 -2.56 -12.04 -2.95
N THR A 527 -3.73 -12.66 -3.00
CA THR A 527 -4.78 -12.32 -3.98
C THR A 527 -5.33 -10.91 -3.73
N LEU A 528 -5.55 -10.54 -2.47
CA LEU A 528 -5.98 -9.20 -2.09
C LEU A 528 -4.94 -8.14 -2.51
N ASP A 529 -3.67 -8.35 -2.17
CA ASP A 529 -2.60 -7.39 -2.48
C ASP A 529 -2.40 -7.23 -3.99
N ARG A 530 -2.49 -8.32 -4.75
CA ARG A 530 -2.37 -8.30 -6.20
C ARG A 530 -3.51 -7.52 -6.87
N LEU A 531 -4.75 -7.80 -6.50
CA LEU A 531 -5.91 -7.11 -7.05
C LEU A 531 -5.97 -5.65 -6.62
N ARG A 532 -5.52 -5.34 -5.40
CA ARG A 532 -5.36 -3.97 -4.91
C ARG A 532 -4.31 -3.21 -5.71
N ALA A 533 -3.15 -3.79 -5.95
CA ALA A 533 -2.11 -3.19 -6.76
C ALA A 533 -2.62 -2.85 -8.17
N LEU A 534 -3.46 -3.71 -8.75
CA LEU A 534 -4.11 -3.46 -10.05
C LEU A 534 -5.30 -2.48 -9.97
N GLY A 535 -5.66 -2.01 -8.77
CA GLY A 535 -6.81 -1.13 -8.56
C GLY A 535 -8.16 -1.80 -8.87
N VAL A 536 -8.22 -3.12 -8.89
CA VAL A 536 -9.47 -3.90 -9.07
C VAL A 536 -10.30 -3.86 -7.82
N ILE A 537 -9.64 -3.95 -6.66
CA ILE A 537 -10.25 -3.84 -5.34
C ILE A 537 -9.46 -2.86 -4.46
N ASP A 538 -10.09 -2.42 -3.38
CA ASP A 538 -9.40 -2.06 -2.14
C ASP A 538 -10.04 -2.84 -1.00
N TYR A 539 -9.35 -2.94 0.14
CA TYR A 539 -9.84 -3.70 1.26
C TYR A 539 -9.41 -3.11 2.60
N ALA A 540 -10.26 -3.29 3.60
CA ALA A 540 -9.98 -2.93 4.98
C ALA A 540 -9.96 -4.19 5.86
N VAL A 541 -8.96 -4.26 6.76
CA VAL A 541 -8.83 -5.35 7.73
C VAL A 541 -9.60 -4.97 8.99
N GLU A 542 -10.74 -5.62 9.21
CA GLU A 542 -11.54 -5.50 10.41
C GLU A 542 -11.21 -6.61 11.41
N PRO A 543 -11.65 -6.51 12.68
CA PRO A 543 -11.36 -7.55 13.67
C PRO A 543 -11.85 -8.95 13.29
N ALA A 544 -13.05 -9.07 12.71
CA ALA A 544 -13.70 -10.34 12.38
C ALA A 544 -13.69 -10.68 10.89
N SER A 545 -13.51 -9.70 10.00
CA SER A 545 -13.63 -9.83 8.56
C SER A 545 -12.57 -9.03 7.80
N ILE A 546 -12.47 -9.31 6.52
CA ILE A 546 -11.87 -8.44 5.52
C ILE A 546 -13.02 -7.84 4.72
N HIS A 547 -13.20 -6.53 4.81
CA HIS A 547 -14.10 -5.77 3.96
C HIS A 547 -13.45 -5.54 2.61
N VAL A 548 -14.09 -5.95 1.52
CA VAL A 548 -13.57 -5.83 0.15
C VAL A 548 -14.54 -4.98 -0.66
N THR A 549 -14.02 -3.96 -1.31
CA THR A 549 -14.76 -3.11 -2.24
C THR A 549 -14.18 -3.24 -3.65
N VAL A 550 -15.03 -3.53 -4.60
CA VAL A 550 -14.68 -3.77 -6.00
C VAL A 550 -14.84 -2.50 -6.82
N SER A 551 -13.86 -2.16 -7.64
CA SER A 551 -13.90 -1.02 -8.55
C SER A 551 -14.43 -1.41 -9.93
N SER A 552 -14.76 -0.41 -10.75
CA SER A 552 -15.12 -0.62 -12.17
C SER A 552 -14.03 -1.29 -13.02
N ARG A 553 -12.78 -1.38 -12.51
CA ARG A 553 -11.69 -2.09 -13.18
C ARG A 553 -11.82 -3.61 -13.15
N ALA A 554 -12.82 -4.13 -12.44
CA ALA A 554 -13.23 -5.54 -12.50
C ALA A 554 -14.00 -5.90 -13.77
N ALA A 555 -14.51 -4.92 -14.53
CA ALA A 555 -15.31 -5.14 -15.75
C ALA A 555 -14.71 -6.14 -16.77
N PRO A 556 -13.39 -6.28 -16.96
CA PRO A 556 -12.83 -7.32 -17.82
C PRO A 556 -13.22 -8.74 -17.44
N LEU A 557 -13.58 -9.02 -16.18
CA LEU A 557 -14.11 -10.33 -15.77
C LEU A 557 -15.48 -10.65 -16.38
N LEU A 558 -16.29 -9.62 -16.67
CA LEU A 558 -17.60 -9.78 -17.31
C LEU A 558 -17.49 -10.06 -18.82
N ALA A 559 -16.33 -9.82 -19.41
CA ALA A 559 -16.08 -10.06 -20.82
C ALA A 559 -15.52 -11.48 -21.09
N LEU A 560 -15.36 -12.31 -20.04
CA LEU A 560 -14.94 -13.71 -20.17
C LEU A 560 -16.15 -14.57 -20.55
N GLY A 561 -16.05 -15.31 -21.66
CA GLY A 561 -17.11 -16.22 -22.11
C GLY A 561 -17.44 -16.15 -23.57
#